data_fee5e65eb89436b6b033992625bc9496
#
_entry.id   fee5e65eb89436b6b033992625bc9496
#
_cell.length_a   1.000
_cell.length_b   1.000
_cell.length_c   1.000
_cell.angle_alpha   90.00
_cell.angle_beta   90.00
_cell.angle_gamma   90.00
#
_symmetry.space_group_name_H-M   'P 1'
#
loop_
_entity.id
_entity.type
_entity.pdbx_description
1 polymer ?
#
loop_
_entity_poly.entity_id
_entity_poly.type
_entity_poly.pdbx_seq_one_letter_code
_entity_poly.pdbx_strand_id
1 'polypeptide(L)'
;MTTRHTFKVATGSIATLDNLSLALGVSHCELENALSMPQDERYTRLERHKADGSVRSVYKPHYLIRLLQRRINHRILANPDVIAWPSYLFGSIPSFKNEDGEWVAKDYVASARLHCGAKSLLKMDIKDFFDNIHSSVVEDIFLGLLSYPGEVASALTNICTYNSHLAQGALTSSYIANMCLHGLEDEVFTKLSRKNLRYSRFVDDITVSSVVSRYDFSYVKSIIEGMLLERGLPVNSRKTKVQYSTTEALTVHGLRVCFPEPRLPSDEVRRIRAAVKNVEMLAQENGYRMTHAYRRDFNKCMGRVNKLSRVSHKQHGNLVRRLVKVYPLPSKKDISRARSMVARLERDYLEKRDTYWYSRRFYIAHERLNILKRSYKASAIELRERLRIIRPTYV
;
A
#
# COMPACT_ATOMS: atom_id res chain seq x y z
N MET A 1 -17.17 13.80 26.09
CA MET A 1 -17.69 13.86 24.71
C MET A 1 -16.95 12.82 23.92
N THR A 2 -17.61 11.77 23.46
CA THR A 2 -17.03 10.74 22.60
C THR A 2 -16.86 11.35 21.21
N THR A 3 -15.63 11.68 20.84
CA THR A 3 -15.31 12.08 19.47
C THR A 3 -15.63 10.88 18.57
N ARG A 4 -16.78 10.93 17.89
CA ARG A 4 -17.04 10.03 16.77
C ARG A 4 -15.92 10.29 15.74
N HIS A 5 -15.10 9.29 15.47
CA HIS A 5 -14.09 9.36 14.42
C HIS A 5 -14.83 9.39 13.07
N THR A 6 -15.22 10.57 12.63
CA THR A 6 -15.87 10.74 11.33
C THR A 6 -14.82 10.70 10.23
N PHE A 7 -14.92 9.74 9.33
CA PHE A 7 -14.05 9.69 8.15
C PHE A 7 -14.18 10.93 7.28
N LYS A 8 -15.40 11.44 7.06
CA LYS A 8 -15.64 12.60 6.21
C LYS A 8 -15.30 13.90 6.94
N VAL A 9 -14.43 14.70 6.33
CA VAL A 9 -14.04 16.06 6.77
C VAL A 9 -14.69 17.12 5.89
N ALA A 10 -14.77 16.86 4.58
CA ALA A 10 -15.33 17.81 3.62
C ALA A 10 -16.78 18.15 3.95
N THR A 11 -17.09 19.44 3.99
CA THR A 11 -18.47 19.95 4.15
C THR A 11 -19.26 19.93 2.84
N GLY A 12 -18.56 20.00 1.69
CA GLY A 12 -19.14 19.92 0.35
C GLY A 12 -19.34 18.48 -0.14
N SER A 13 -20.15 18.34 -1.19
CA SER A 13 -20.39 17.10 -1.88
C SER A 13 -20.27 17.27 -3.39
N ILE A 14 -19.89 16.21 -4.10
CA ILE A 14 -19.94 16.15 -5.57
C ILE A 14 -21.39 15.89 -5.96
N ALA A 15 -22.08 16.89 -6.53
CA ALA A 15 -23.53 16.88 -6.69
C ALA A 15 -24.02 16.14 -7.95
N THR A 16 -23.23 16.14 -9.04
CA THR A 16 -23.61 15.59 -10.35
C THR A 16 -22.46 14.83 -10.98
N LEU A 17 -22.71 14.07 -12.05
CA LEU A 17 -21.67 13.42 -12.85
C LEU A 17 -20.72 14.40 -13.51
N ASP A 18 -21.20 15.58 -13.91
CA ASP A 18 -20.34 16.66 -14.43
C ASP A 18 -19.37 17.16 -13.35
N ASN A 19 -19.88 17.39 -12.15
CA ASN A 19 -19.02 17.74 -11.01
C ASN A 19 -18.03 16.60 -10.69
N LEU A 20 -18.44 15.35 -10.83
CA LEU A 20 -17.55 14.20 -10.65
C LEU A 20 -16.43 14.18 -11.69
N SER A 21 -16.74 14.40 -12.97
CA SER A 21 -15.74 14.46 -14.04
C SER A 21 -14.71 15.58 -13.78
N LEU A 22 -15.18 16.78 -13.39
CA LEU A 22 -14.33 17.90 -13.01
C LEU A 22 -13.47 17.57 -11.77
N ALA A 23 -14.09 17.05 -10.72
CA ALA A 23 -13.39 16.65 -9.50
C ALA A 23 -12.31 15.60 -9.76
N LEU A 24 -12.57 14.63 -10.63
CA LEU A 24 -11.60 13.61 -11.03
C LEU A 24 -10.58 14.14 -12.06
N GLY A 25 -10.85 15.25 -12.74
CA GLY A 25 -10.03 15.80 -13.82
C GLY A 25 -9.94 14.85 -15.01
N VAL A 26 -11.07 14.35 -15.42
CA VAL A 26 -11.29 13.54 -16.62
C VAL A 26 -12.36 14.19 -17.47
N SER A 27 -12.42 13.88 -18.77
CA SER A 27 -13.50 14.34 -19.63
C SER A 27 -14.79 13.58 -19.31
N HIS A 28 -15.94 14.21 -19.60
CA HIS A 28 -17.25 13.57 -19.47
C HIS A 28 -17.31 12.26 -20.28
N CYS A 29 -16.81 12.30 -21.52
CA CYS A 29 -16.72 11.13 -22.40
C CYS A 29 -15.86 9.97 -21.81
N GLU A 30 -14.75 10.28 -21.12
CA GLU A 30 -13.96 9.23 -20.44
C GLU A 30 -14.74 8.61 -19.28
N LEU A 31 -15.51 9.40 -18.54
CA LEU A 31 -16.36 8.91 -17.46
C LEU A 31 -17.49 8.02 -18.01
N GLU A 32 -18.22 8.48 -19.02
CA GLU A 32 -19.29 7.72 -19.68
C GLU A 32 -18.80 6.42 -20.30
N ASN A 33 -17.67 6.45 -21.01
CA ASN A 33 -17.05 5.27 -21.59
C ASN A 33 -16.63 4.24 -20.52
N ALA A 34 -16.23 4.69 -19.36
CA ALA A 34 -15.91 3.79 -18.26
C ALA A 34 -17.17 3.18 -17.62
N LEU A 35 -18.24 3.97 -17.47
CA LEU A 35 -19.52 3.52 -16.88
C LEU A 35 -20.26 2.55 -17.80
N SER A 36 -20.23 2.77 -19.11
CA SER A 36 -20.85 1.92 -20.12
C SER A 36 -20.03 0.67 -20.49
N MET A 37 -18.76 0.58 -20.02
CA MET A 37 -17.88 -0.54 -20.36
C MET A 37 -18.44 -1.86 -19.85
N PRO A 38 -18.55 -2.92 -20.70
CA PRO A 38 -18.97 -4.26 -20.29
C PRO A 38 -18.10 -4.84 -19.17
N GLN A 39 -18.69 -5.65 -18.30
CA GLN A 39 -18.00 -6.18 -17.11
C GLN A 39 -16.79 -7.05 -17.47
N ASP A 40 -16.86 -7.84 -18.52
CA ASP A 40 -15.79 -8.73 -19.00
C ASP A 40 -14.58 -7.96 -19.54
N GLU A 41 -14.77 -6.74 -20.04
CA GLU A 41 -13.69 -5.89 -20.53
C GLU A 41 -12.99 -5.08 -19.40
N ARG A 42 -13.65 -4.92 -18.25
CA ARG A 42 -13.16 -4.07 -17.14
C ARG A 42 -11.89 -4.60 -16.51
N TYR A 43 -11.73 -5.90 -16.40
CA TYR A 43 -10.61 -6.53 -15.72
C TYR A 43 -10.08 -7.76 -16.45
N THR A 44 -8.78 -7.91 -16.44
CA THR A 44 -8.09 -9.15 -16.84
C THR A 44 -7.72 -9.94 -15.59
N ARG A 45 -8.21 -11.16 -15.44
CA ARG A 45 -7.84 -12.07 -14.36
C ARG A 45 -6.42 -12.58 -14.55
N LEU A 46 -5.63 -12.52 -13.47
CA LEU A 46 -4.27 -13.04 -13.38
C LEU A 46 -4.18 -13.98 -12.18
N GLU A 47 -3.56 -15.12 -12.35
CA GLU A 47 -3.31 -16.05 -11.24
C GLU A 47 -1.95 -15.81 -10.62
N ARG A 48 -1.90 -15.84 -9.29
CA ARG A 48 -0.68 -15.71 -8.50
C ARG A 48 -0.60 -16.84 -7.48
N HIS A 49 0.49 -17.60 -7.51
CA HIS A 49 0.77 -18.63 -6.51
C HIS A 49 1.21 -17.98 -5.20
N LYS A 50 0.59 -18.39 -4.09
CA LYS A 50 1.03 -18.05 -2.74
C LYS A 50 2.19 -18.97 -2.30
N ALA A 51 2.85 -18.60 -1.19
CA ALA A 51 3.95 -19.40 -0.66
C ALA A 51 3.52 -20.79 -0.15
N ASP A 52 2.25 -20.96 0.18
CA ASP A 52 1.62 -22.22 0.60
C ASP A 52 1.15 -23.09 -0.58
N GLY A 53 1.43 -22.69 -1.83
CA GLY A 53 1.01 -23.39 -3.04
C GLY A 53 -0.42 -23.08 -3.50
N SER A 54 -1.24 -22.39 -2.70
CA SER A 54 -2.59 -21.99 -3.12
C SER A 54 -2.54 -20.91 -4.20
N VAL A 55 -3.57 -20.87 -5.06
CA VAL A 55 -3.69 -19.86 -6.12
C VAL A 55 -4.57 -18.70 -5.63
N ARG A 56 -4.13 -17.48 -5.91
CA ARG A 56 -4.88 -16.25 -5.67
C ARG A 56 -5.19 -15.59 -7.01
N SER A 57 -6.45 -15.27 -7.23
CA SER A 57 -6.86 -14.45 -8.38
C SER A 57 -6.58 -12.97 -8.09
N VAL A 58 -5.90 -12.30 -9.03
CA VAL A 58 -5.65 -10.86 -8.98
C VAL A 58 -6.18 -10.26 -10.27
N TYR A 59 -6.91 -9.19 -10.16
CA TYR A 59 -7.59 -8.56 -11.28
C TYR A 59 -6.85 -7.29 -11.71
N LYS A 60 -6.43 -7.26 -12.98
CA LYS A 60 -5.78 -6.10 -13.56
C LYS A 60 -6.85 -5.24 -14.23
N PRO A 61 -7.12 -4.02 -13.78
CA PRO A 61 -8.12 -3.16 -14.38
C PRO A 61 -7.73 -2.71 -15.79
N HIS A 62 -8.73 -2.54 -16.66
CA HIS A 62 -8.59 -1.85 -17.94
C HIS A 62 -8.00 -0.45 -17.75
N TYR A 63 -7.31 0.10 -18.74
CA TYR A 63 -6.56 1.34 -18.56
C TYR A 63 -7.45 2.51 -18.12
N LEU A 64 -8.67 2.61 -18.64
CA LEU A 64 -9.61 3.68 -18.31
C LEU A 64 -10.16 3.53 -16.88
N ILE A 65 -10.59 2.34 -16.48
CA ILE A 65 -10.99 2.03 -15.10
C ILE A 65 -9.83 2.34 -14.15
N ARG A 66 -8.61 1.96 -14.51
CA ARG A 66 -7.41 2.24 -13.72
C ARG A 66 -7.13 3.74 -13.58
N LEU A 67 -7.35 4.52 -14.65
CA LEU A 67 -7.22 5.97 -14.63
C LEU A 67 -8.18 6.56 -13.61
N LEU A 68 -9.47 6.23 -13.71
CA LEU A 68 -10.51 6.73 -12.80
C LEU A 68 -10.24 6.31 -11.34
N GLN A 69 -9.93 5.05 -11.09
CA GLN A 69 -9.58 4.58 -9.74
C GLN A 69 -8.37 5.32 -9.16
N ARG A 70 -7.37 5.65 -9.97
CA ARG A 70 -6.23 6.46 -9.53
C ARG A 70 -6.67 7.87 -9.15
N ARG A 71 -7.56 8.48 -9.93
CA ARG A 71 -8.08 9.82 -9.66
C ARG A 71 -8.97 9.83 -8.40
N ILE A 72 -9.82 8.81 -8.25
CA ILE A 72 -10.62 8.63 -7.03
C ILE A 72 -9.70 8.52 -5.80
N ASN A 73 -8.66 7.69 -5.87
CA ASN A 73 -7.72 7.58 -4.76
C ASN A 73 -7.05 8.92 -4.44
N HIS A 74 -6.52 9.61 -5.45
CA HIS A 74 -5.73 10.82 -5.21
C HIS A 74 -6.59 12.00 -4.76
N ARG A 75 -7.78 12.15 -5.34
CA ARG A 75 -8.60 13.36 -5.15
C ARG A 75 -9.69 13.21 -4.10
N ILE A 76 -10.08 11.98 -3.77
CA ILE A 76 -11.11 11.70 -2.78
C ILE A 76 -10.53 10.90 -1.61
N LEU A 77 -10.12 9.63 -1.85
CA LEU A 77 -9.82 8.68 -0.77
C LEU A 77 -8.52 8.97 -0.02
N ALA A 78 -7.52 9.53 -0.68
CA ALA A 78 -6.25 9.92 -0.06
C ALA A 78 -6.16 11.42 0.28
N ASN A 79 -7.20 12.19 -0.07
CA ASN A 79 -7.20 13.62 0.18
C ASN A 79 -7.56 13.91 1.66
N PRO A 80 -6.67 14.53 2.45
CA PRO A 80 -6.92 14.83 3.86
C PRO A 80 -8.04 15.87 4.05
N ASP A 81 -8.32 16.69 3.04
CA ASP A 81 -9.42 17.66 3.08
C ASP A 81 -10.79 16.98 2.88
N VAL A 82 -10.80 15.72 2.44
CA VAL A 82 -12.03 14.93 2.24
C VAL A 82 -12.19 13.87 3.32
N ILE A 83 -11.13 13.13 3.64
CA ILE A 83 -11.17 11.97 4.55
C ILE A 83 -10.08 12.08 5.62
N ALA A 84 -10.49 12.03 6.90
CA ALA A 84 -9.62 11.80 8.03
C ALA A 84 -9.67 10.33 8.45
N TRP A 85 -8.54 9.66 8.32
CA TRP A 85 -8.45 8.23 8.63
C TRP A 85 -8.35 8.01 10.15
N PRO A 86 -9.16 7.09 10.73
CA PRO A 86 -9.11 6.77 12.15
C PRO A 86 -7.71 6.36 12.63
N SER A 87 -7.42 6.65 13.91
CA SER A 87 -6.11 6.39 14.51
C SER A 87 -5.75 4.90 14.52
N TYR A 88 -6.73 4.03 14.67
CA TYR A 88 -6.59 2.57 14.76
C TYR A 88 -6.46 1.86 13.40
N LEU A 89 -6.70 2.54 12.27
CA LEU A 89 -6.53 1.97 10.93
C LEU A 89 -5.12 2.16 10.41
N PHE A 90 -4.58 1.11 9.80
CA PHE A 90 -3.24 1.07 9.19
C PHE A 90 -3.25 0.27 7.89
N GLY A 91 -2.23 0.50 7.08
CA GLY A 91 -2.03 -0.21 5.82
C GLY A 91 -2.89 0.30 4.67
N SER A 92 -2.26 0.55 3.54
CA SER A 92 -2.90 1.01 2.29
C SER A 92 -3.70 2.32 2.43
N ILE A 93 -3.45 3.12 3.44
CA ILE A 93 -3.99 4.45 3.66
C ILE A 93 -2.85 5.46 3.78
N PRO A 94 -3.07 6.75 3.46
CA PRO A 94 -2.01 7.74 3.48
C PRO A 94 -1.51 8.02 4.89
N SER A 95 -0.21 8.31 5.01
CA SER A 95 0.31 8.99 6.18
C SER A 95 -0.15 10.45 6.15
N PHE A 96 -0.34 11.05 7.29
CA PHE A 96 -0.79 12.43 7.42
C PHE A 96 0.10 13.22 8.37
N LYS A 97 -0.03 14.54 8.36
CA LYS A 97 0.58 15.41 9.36
C LYS A 97 -0.43 15.64 10.49
N ASN A 98 0.03 15.50 11.76
CA ASN A 98 -0.76 15.89 12.92
C ASN A 98 -0.79 17.42 13.07
N GLU A 99 -1.49 17.90 14.09
CA GLU A 99 -1.60 19.34 14.40
C GLU A 99 -0.24 20.00 14.67
N ASP A 100 0.73 19.25 15.19
CA ASP A 100 2.11 19.69 15.43
C ASP A 100 2.98 19.69 14.17
N GLY A 101 2.43 19.29 13.01
CA GLY A 101 3.15 19.20 11.72
C GLY A 101 4.01 17.94 11.56
N GLU A 102 3.98 17.01 12.50
CA GLU A 102 4.75 15.76 12.45
C GLU A 102 4.06 14.71 11.57
N TRP A 103 4.85 13.94 10.85
CA TRP A 103 4.34 12.84 10.03
C TRP A 103 3.90 11.64 10.87
N VAL A 104 2.61 11.36 10.85
CA VAL A 104 2.01 10.14 11.43
C VAL A 104 1.95 9.07 10.35
N ALA A 105 2.84 8.09 10.46
CA ALA A 105 2.87 6.97 9.52
C ALA A 105 1.71 6.00 9.76
N LYS A 106 1.12 5.50 8.68
CA LYS A 106 0.05 4.49 8.69
C LYS A 106 0.53 3.13 8.16
N ASP A 107 1.78 2.82 8.41
CA ASP A 107 2.43 1.59 7.95
C ASP A 107 2.45 0.49 9.03
N TYR A 108 2.98 -0.68 8.64
CA TYR A 108 3.07 -1.86 9.52
C TYR A 108 3.96 -1.64 10.76
N VAL A 109 4.92 -0.70 10.71
CA VAL A 109 5.77 -0.38 11.87
C VAL A 109 4.99 0.46 12.88
N ALA A 110 4.23 1.43 12.40
CA ALA A 110 3.37 2.27 13.23
C ALA A 110 2.26 1.43 13.90
N SER A 111 1.64 0.50 13.15
CA SER A 111 0.71 -0.47 13.71
C SER A 111 1.36 -1.33 14.81
N ALA A 112 2.55 -1.89 14.56
CA ALA A 112 3.27 -2.67 15.55
C ALA A 112 3.67 -1.86 16.78
N ARG A 113 4.05 -0.58 16.60
CA ARG A 113 4.42 0.33 17.70
C ARG A 113 3.29 0.52 18.70
N LEU A 114 2.05 0.57 18.23
CA LEU A 114 0.88 0.67 19.09
C LEU A 114 0.80 -0.48 20.12
N HIS A 115 1.29 -1.66 19.76
CA HIS A 115 1.25 -2.87 20.59
C HIS A 115 2.54 -3.12 21.39
N CYS A 116 3.51 -2.21 21.38
CA CYS A 116 4.76 -2.38 22.12
C CYS A 116 4.54 -2.45 23.63
N GLY A 117 5.29 -3.33 24.31
CA GLY A 117 5.12 -3.59 25.74
C GLY A 117 3.95 -4.53 26.08
N ALA A 118 3.27 -5.10 25.07
CA ALA A 118 2.22 -6.09 25.30
C ALA A 118 2.74 -7.36 25.98
N LYS A 119 1.89 -7.96 26.84
CA LYS A 119 2.11 -9.27 27.46
C LYS A 119 1.16 -10.33 26.91
N SER A 120 0.04 -9.90 26.36
CA SER A 120 -0.94 -10.76 25.69
C SER A 120 -1.41 -10.13 24.37
N LEU A 121 -1.66 -10.96 23.36
CA LEU A 121 -1.99 -10.51 22.02
C LEU A 121 -3.04 -11.44 21.40
N LEU A 122 -4.12 -10.86 20.87
CA LEU A 122 -5.09 -11.53 20.00
C LEU A 122 -4.86 -11.04 18.58
N LYS A 123 -4.78 -11.97 17.63
CA LYS A 123 -4.79 -11.71 16.19
C LYS A 123 -5.99 -12.39 15.57
N MET A 124 -6.68 -11.67 14.71
CA MET A 124 -7.80 -12.17 13.91
C MET A 124 -7.61 -11.72 12.47
N ASP A 125 -7.94 -12.57 11.51
CA ASP A 125 -7.83 -12.32 10.07
C ASP A 125 -9.22 -12.45 9.45
N ILE A 126 -9.60 -11.55 8.57
CA ILE A 126 -10.85 -11.62 7.83
C ILE A 126 -10.63 -12.50 6.60
N LYS A 127 -11.41 -13.56 6.48
CA LYS A 127 -11.28 -14.51 5.38
C LYS A 127 -11.75 -13.87 4.07
N ASP A 128 -10.94 -14.02 3.00
CA ASP A 128 -11.24 -13.58 1.64
C ASP A 128 -11.83 -12.16 1.58
N PHE A 129 -11.19 -11.22 2.32
CA PHE A 129 -11.72 -9.92 2.70
C PHE A 129 -12.30 -9.13 1.52
N PHE A 130 -11.55 -8.97 0.44
CA PHE A 130 -12.02 -8.20 -0.72
C PHE A 130 -13.21 -8.86 -1.41
N ASP A 131 -13.20 -10.17 -1.51
CA ASP A 131 -14.23 -10.95 -2.20
C ASP A 131 -15.54 -11.00 -1.40
N ASN A 132 -15.50 -10.69 -0.08
CA ASN A 132 -16.67 -10.60 0.78
C ASN A 132 -17.21 -9.18 0.98
N ILE A 133 -16.57 -8.15 0.39
CA ILE A 133 -17.12 -6.79 0.40
C ILE A 133 -17.99 -6.59 -0.84
N HIS A 134 -19.30 -6.71 -0.65
CA HIS A 134 -20.30 -6.56 -1.70
C HIS A 134 -20.45 -5.09 -2.14
N SER A 135 -20.89 -4.87 -3.38
CA SER A 135 -21.13 -3.53 -3.96
C SER A 135 -22.09 -2.67 -3.14
N SER A 136 -23.06 -3.25 -2.45
CA SER A 136 -23.97 -2.52 -1.56
C SER A 136 -23.24 -1.86 -0.38
N VAL A 137 -22.20 -2.51 0.17
CA VAL A 137 -21.35 -1.93 1.22
C VAL A 137 -20.51 -0.78 0.64
N VAL A 138 -20.05 -0.92 -0.60
CA VAL A 138 -19.30 0.15 -1.30
C VAL A 138 -20.20 1.34 -1.58
N GLU A 139 -21.44 1.12 -1.98
CA GLU A 139 -22.45 2.16 -2.21
C GLU A 139 -22.80 2.87 -0.91
N ASP A 140 -22.99 2.15 0.21
CA ASP A 140 -23.20 2.72 1.55
C ASP A 140 -22.05 3.65 1.98
N ILE A 141 -20.80 3.33 1.62
CA ILE A 141 -19.66 4.22 1.87
C ILE A 141 -19.79 5.52 1.10
N PHE A 142 -20.14 5.49 -0.18
CA PHE A 142 -20.27 6.71 -0.98
C PHE A 142 -21.53 7.51 -0.66
N LEU A 143 -22.65 6.83 -0.49
CA LEU A 143 -23.95 7.44 -0.21
C LEU A 143 -24.09 7.87 1.25
N GLY A 144 -23.82 6.96 2.18
CA GLY A 144 -24.01 7.16 3.63
C GLY A 144 -22.83 7.90 4.26
N LEU A 145 -21.62 7.34 4.19
CA LEU A 145 -20.46 7.90 4.86
C LEU A 145 -19.96 9.19 4.21
N LEU A 146 -19.84 9.22 2.87
CA LEU A 146 -19.35 10.39 2.13
C LEU A 146 -20.46 11.34 1.70
N SER A 147 -21.73 10.94 1.86
CA SER A 147 -22.93 11.76 1.58
C SER A 147 -22.97 12.29 0.13
N TYR A 148 -22.58 11.46 -0.85
CA TYR A 148 -22.76 11.79 -2.25
C TYR A 148 -24.19 11.46 -2.72
N PRO A 149 -24.76 12.21 -3.68
CA PRO A 149 -26.05 11.88 -4.29
C PRO A 149 -26.04 10.47 -4.92
N GLY A 150 -27.21 9.83 -5.00
CA GLY A 150 -27.34 8.45 -5.46
C GLY A 150 -26.71 8.17 -6.82
N GLU A 151 -26.85 9.09 -7.79
CA GLU A 151 -26.24 8.96 -9.11
C GLU A 151 -24.70 8.93 -9.04
N VAL A 152 -24.10 9.82 -8.26
CA VAL A 152 -22.63 9.88 -8.08
C VAL A 152 -22.13 8.69 -7.28
N ALA A 153 -22.85 8.28 -6.22
CA ALA A 153 -22.51 7.11 -5.42
C ALA A 153 -22.55 5.82 -6.25
N SER A 154 -23.58 5.65 -7.08
CA SER A 154 -23.72 4.53 -8.00
C SER A 154 -22.60 4.49 -9.04
N ALA A 155 -22.25 5.63 -9.65
CA ALA A 155 -21.15 5.75 -10.61
C ALA A 155 -19.80 5.36 -9.96
N LEU A 156 -19.49 5.87 -8.77
CA LEU A 156 -18.28 5.56 -8.04
C LEU A 156 -18.23 4.08 -7.64
N THR A 157 -19.36 3.51 -7.20
CA THR A 157 -19.48 2.08 -6.88
C THR A 157 -19.21 1.22 -8.10
N ASN A 158 -19.81 1.56 -9.23
CA ASN A 158 -19.62 0.88 -10.50
C ASN A 158 -18.14 0.86 -10.94
N ILE A 159 -17.41 1.98 -10.80
CA ILE A 159 -15.97 2.08 -11.14
C ILE A 159 -15.11 1.28 -10.17
N CYS A 160 -15.49 1.19 -8.90
CA CYS A 160 -14.69 0.59 -7.84
C CYS A 160 -14.94 -0.91 -7.62
N THR A 161 -16.00 -1.47 -8.19
CA THR A 161 -16.39 -2.87 -8.03
C THR A 161 -16.24 -3.66 -9.33
N TYR A 162 -16.21 -4.97 -9.19
CA TYR A 162 -16.21 -5.95 -10.29
C TYR A 162 -16.99 -7.17 -9.87
N ASN A 163 -17.97 -7.60 -10.69
CA ASN A 163 -18.89 -8.70 -10.37
C ASN A 163 -19.52 -8.54 -8.96
N SER A 164 -20.01 -7.34 -8.67
CA SER A 164 -20.65 -6.97 -7.40
C SER A 164 -19.78 -7.06 -6.13
N HIS A 165 -18.44 -7.13 -6.27
CA HIS A 165 -17.51 -7.17 -5.13
C HIS A 165 -16.29 -6.29 -5.38
N LEU A 166 -15.48 -6.07 -4.33
CA LEU A 166 -14.18 -5.43 -4.50
C LEU A 166 -13.20 -6.37 -5.21
N ALA A 167 -12.58 -5.89 -6.28
CA ALA A 167 -11.60 -6.66 -7.01
C ALA A 167 -10.22 -6.61 -6.34
N GLN A 168 -9.63 -7.78 -6.03
CA GLN A 168 -8.26 -7.83 -5.57
C GLN A 168 -7.29 -7.41 -6.69
N GLY A 169 -6.65 -6.26 -6.54
CA GLY A 169 -5.75 -5.66 -7.53
C GLY A 169 -6.28 -4.38 -8.18
N ALA A 170 -7.54 -4.02 -7.94
CA ALA A 170 -8.03 -2.67 -8.21
C ALA A 170 -7.37 -1.66 -7.27
N LEU A 171 -7.18 -0.43 -7.76
CA LEU A 171 -6.42 0.58 -7.01
C LEU A 171 -7.19 1.11 -5.79
N THR A 172 -8.52 1.18 -5.89
CA THR A 172 -9.41 1.70 -4.84
C THR A 172 -9.73 0.67 -3.76
N SER A 173 -9.62 -0.63 -4.07
CA SER A 173 -10.12 -1.69 -3.18
C SER A 173 -9.57 -1.63 -1.76
N SER A 174 -8.27 -1.35 -1.58
CA SER A 174 -7.68 -1.27 -0.24
C SER A 174 -8.19 -0.09 0.59
N TYR A 175 -8.46 1.06 -0.05
CA TYR A 175 -9.04 2.22 0.62
C TYR A 175 -10.47 1.94 1.07
N ILE A 176 -11.29 1.45 0.14
CA ILE A 176 -12.70 1.15 0.40
C ILE A 176 -12.84 0.04 1.44
N ALA A 177 -12.01 -1.00 1.36
CA ALA A 177 -11.98 -2.07 2.35
C ALA A 177 -11.64 -1.57 3.77
N ASN A 178 -10.82 -0.52 3.90
CA ASN A 178 -10.58 0.11 5.19
C ASN A 178 -11.80 0.87 5.74
N MET A 179 -12.75 1.26 4.90
CA MET A 179 -13.99 1.96 5.30
C MET A 179 -15.20 1.04 5.50
N CYS A 180 -15.14 -0.25 5.08
CA CYS A 180 -16.32 -1.13 5.08
C CYS A 180 -16.94 -1.36 6.47
N LEU A 181 -16.18 -1.17 7.54
CA LEU A 181 -16.63 -1.31 8.93
C LEU A 181 -16.96 0.05 9.60
N HIS A 182 -17.15 1.10 8.79
CA HIS A 182 -17.48 2.43 9.34
C HIS A 182 -18.76 2.35 10.22
N GLY A 183 -18.77 3.14 11.29
CA GLY A 183 -19.87 3.16 12.25
C GLY A 183 -19.85 2.02 13.28
N LEU A 184 -19.38 0.83 12.94
CA LEU A 184 -19.30 -0.33 13.83
C LEU A 184 -17.95 -0.44 14.53
N GLU A 185 -16.88 -0.25 13.79
CA GLU A 185 -15.50 -0.41 14.30
C GLU A 185 -15.14 0.63 15.36
N ASP A 186 -15.67 1.86 15.25
CA ASP A 186 -15.52 2.92 16.26
C ASP A 186 -16.09 2.54 17.62
N GLU A 187 -17.23 1.85 17.63
CA GLU A 187 -17.83 1.36 18.88
C GLU A 187 -16.96 0.30 19.52
N VAL A 188 -16.48 -0.67 18.73
CA VAL A 188 -15.58 -1.72 19.21
C VAL A 188 -14.28 -1.08 19.74
N PHE A 189 -13.66 -0.19 18.99
CA PHE A 189 -12.47 0.54 19.41
C PHE A 189 -12.69 1.27 20.73
N THR A 190 -13.81 1.98 20.89
CA THR A 190 -14.15 2.71 22.10
C THR A 190 -14.35 1.76 23.30
N LYS A 191 -15.08 0.65 23.11
CA LYS A 191 -15.31 -0.37 24.16
C LYS A 191 -13.99 -0.99 24.62
N LEU A 192 -13.06 -1.28 23.70
CA LEU A 192 -11.76 -1.86 24.00
C LEU A 192 -10.82 -0.85 24.67
N SER A 193 -10.81 0.39 24.23
CA SER A 193 -10.01 1.47 24.83
C SER A 193 -10.39 1.73 26.29
N ARG A 194 -11.68 1.69 26.63
CA ARG A 194 -12.17 1.80 28.03
C ARG A 194 -11.67 0.66 28.95
N LYS A 195 -11.31 -0.49 28.36
CA LYS A 195 -10.71 -1.63 29.06
C LYS A 195 -9.17 -1.60 29.04
N ASN A 196 -8.56 -0.49 28.65
CA ASN A 196 -7.11 -0.34 28.47
C ASN A 196 -6.51 -1.37 27.50
N LEU A 197 -7.29 -1.82 26.52
CA LEU A 197 -6.83 -2.65 25.42
C LEU A 197 -6.44 -1.77 24.22
N ARG A 198 -5.40 -2.18 23.53
CA ARG A 198 -4.96 -1.49 22.31
C ARG A 198 -5.46 -2.26 21.10
N TYR A 199 -6.17 -1.59 20.23
CA TYR A 199 -6.76 -2.16 19.01
C TYR A 199 -6.13 -1.54 17.77
N SER A 200 -5.83 -2.34 16.77
CA SER A 200 -5.50 -1.87 15.43
C SER A 200 -6.01 -2.83 14.35
N ARG A 201 -6.36 -2.29 13.19
CA ARG A 201 -6.62 -3.08 11.98
C ARG A 201 -5.68 -2.64 10.87
N PHE A 202 -5.04 -3.62 10.26
CA PHE A 202 -4.16 -3.46 9.10
C PHE A 202 -4.78 -4.20 7.91
N VAL A 203 -5.68 -3.53 7.19
CA VAL A 203 -6.51 -4.08 6.11
C VAL A 203 -7.41 -5.21 6.63
N ASP A 204 -7.02 -6.47 6.45
CA ASP A 204 -7.70 -7.70 6.89
C ASP A 204 -7.22 -8.24 8.26
N ASP A 205 -6.06 -7.79 8.73
CA ASP A 205 -5.45 -8.23 9.98
C ASP A 205 -5.90 -7.35 11.17
N ILE A 206 -6.70 -7.89 12.09
CA ILE A 206 -7.09 -7.24 13.34
C ILE A 206 -6.15 -7.70 14.46
N THR A 207 -5.62 -6.76 15.23
CA THR A 207 -4.75 -7.02 16.37
C THR A 207 -5.26 -6.30 17.61
N VAL A 208 -5.42 -7.04 18.71
CA VAL A 208 -5.72 -6.48 20.03
C VAL A 208 -4.67 -6.91 21.03
N SER A 209 -4.19 -6.01 21.87
CA SER A 209 -3.18 -6.33 22.87
C SER A 209 -3.51 -5.80 24.26
N SER A 210 -2.97 -6.51 25.26
CA SER A 210 -3.06 -6.17 26.67
C SER A 210 -1.64 -6.15 27.30
N VAL A 211 -1.46 -5.26 28.24
CA VAL A 211 -0.27 -5.24 29.12
C VAL A 211 -0.41 -6.24 30.29
N VAL A 212 -1.60 -6.82 30.47
CA VAL A 212 -1.86 -7.86 31.46
C VAL A 212 -1.40 -9.21 30.89
N SER A 213 -0.67 -9.98 31.71
CA SER A 213 -0.23 -11.32 31.34
C SER A 213 -1.42 -12.28 31.34
N ARG A 214 -1.45 -13.18 30.33
CA ARG A 214 -2.52 -14.18 30.16
C ARG A 214 -3.93 -13.58 30.17
N TYR A 215 -4.10 -12.40 29.53
CA TYR A 215 -5.41 -11.79 29.41
C TYR A 215 -6.37 -12.69 28.65
N ASP A 216 -7.61 -12.85 29.17
CA ASP A 216 -8.68 -13.60 28.48
C ASP A 216 -9.32 -12.72 27.41
N PHE A 217 -9.17 -13.10 26.15
CA PHE A 217 -9.73 -12.40 25.00
C PHE A 217 -11.10 -12.92 24.56
N SER A 218 -11.78 -13.80 25.32
CA SER A 218 -13.07 -14.39 24.92
C SER A 218 -14.11 -13.33 24.60
N TYR A 219 -14.29 -12.34 25.48
CA TYR A 219 -15.18 -11.19 25.25
C TYR A 219 -14.74 -10.35 24.04
N VAL A 220 -13.45 -10.09 23.91
CA VAL A 220 -12.91 -9.29 22.79
C VAL A 220 -13.18 -9.98 21.45
N LYS A 221 -12.95 -11.29 21.42
CA LYS A 221 -13.21 -12.10 20.24
C LYS A 221 -14.70 -12.05 19.86
N SER A 222 -15.61 -12.22 20.82
CA SER A 222 -17.06 -12.18 20.58
C SER A 222 -17.54 -10.85 19.99
N ILE A 223 -17.09 -9.69 20.52
CA ILE A 223 -17.52 -8.39 20.00
C ILE A 223 -16.94 -8.09 18.60
N ILE A 224 -15.73 -8.56 18.29
CA ILE A 224 -15.14 -8.42 16.96
C ILE A 224 -15.87 -9.34 15.98
N GLU A 225 -16.16 -10.59 16.35
CA GLU A 225 -16.93 -11.51 15.52
C GLU A 225 -18.33 -10.98 15.24
N GLY A 226 -18.99 -10.38 16.24
CA GLY A 226 -20.29 -9.72 16.08
C GLY A 226 -20.23 -8.56 15.08
N MET A 227 -19.25 -7.67 15.21
CA MET A 227 -19.00 -6.56 14.26
C MET A 227 -18.79 -7.05 12.82
N LEU A 228 -18.00 -8.10 12.65
CA LEU A 228 -17.71 -8.67 11.32
C LEU A 228 -18.95 -9.36 10.73
N LEU A 229 -19.71 -10.08 11.55
CA LEU A 229 -20.94 -10.76 11.14
C LEU A 229 -21.99 -9.77 10.64
N GLU A 230 -22.12 -8.61 11.28
CA GLU A 230 -23.06 -7.55 10.90
C GLU A 230 -22.80 -6.98 9.49
N ARG A 231 -21.56 -7.07 9.03
CA ARG A 231 -21.15 -6.71 7.65
C ARG A 231 -20.96 -7.93 6.73
N GLY A 232 -21.35 -9.13 7.17
CA GLY A 232 -21.22 -10.35 6.38
C GLY A 232 -19.77 -10.79 6.13
N LEU A 233 -18.82 -10.37 6.98
CA LEU A 233 -17.40 -10.65 6.83
C LEU A 233 -17.00 -11.88 7.67
N PRO A 234 -16.62 -13.00 7.06
CA PRO A 234 -16.27 -14.21 7.80
C PRO A 234 -14.88 -14.11 8.45
N VAL A 235 -14.76 -14.61 9.67
CA VAL A 235 -13.47 -14.71 10.37
C VAL A 235 -12.70 -15.94 9.89
N ASN A 236 -11.40 -15.79 9.70
CA ASN A 236 -10.48 -16.88 9.42
C ASN A 236 -10.05 -17.57 10.73
N SER A 237 -10.80 -18.58 11.17
CA SER A 237 -10.53 -19.29 12.43
C SER A 237 -9.14 -19.93 12.46
N ARG A 238 -8.61 -20.39 11.32
CA ARG A 238 -7.27 -21.00 11.22
C ARG A 238 -6.14 -20.01 11.50
N LYS A 239 -6.36 -18.72 11.25
CA LYS A 239 -5.39 -17.66 11.50
C LYS A 239 -5.67 -16.89 12.79
N THR A 240 -6.84 -17.08 13.40
CA THR A 240 -7.17 -16.50 14.70
C THR A 240 -6.28 -17.13 15.78
N LYS A 241 -5.49 -16.29 16.47
CA LYS A 241 -4.46 -16.76 17.40
C LYS A 241 -4.38 -15.85 18.62
N VAL A 242 -4.35 -16.45 19.82
CA VAL A 242 -3.96 -15.77 21.05
C VAL A 242 -2.52 -16.13 21.38
N GLN A 243 -1.72 -15.13 21.73
CA GLN A 243 -0.30 -15.27 22.06
C GLN A 243 -0.01 -14.63 23.41
N TYR A 244 0.88 -15.25 24.19
CA TYR A 244 1.33 -14.74 25.50
C TYR A 244 2.86 -14.61 25.53
N SER A 245 3.34 -13.53 26.12
CA SER A 245 4.79 -13.27 26.27
C SER A 245 5.51 -14.34 27.09
N THR A 246 4.77 -15.10 27.91
CA THR A 246 5.31 -16.20 28.72
C THR A 246 5.59 -17.45 27.93
N THR A 247 4.98 -17.62 26.76
CA THR A 247 5.11 -18.85 25.92
C THR A 247 5.84 -18.60 24.62
N GLU A 248 5.68 -17.44 24.02
CA GLU A 248 6.31 -17.12 22.72
C GLU A 248 6.62 -15.62 22.59
N ALA A 249 7.48 -15.29 21.62
CA ALA A 249 7.78 -13.91 21.32
C ALA A 249 6.58 -13.26 20.59
N LEU A 250 5.94 -12.27 21.21
CA LEU A 250 4.84 -11.54 20.61
C LEU A 250 5.30 -10.76 19.38
N THR A 251 4.59 -10.94 18.27
CA THR A 251 4.91 -10.26 17.01
C THR A 251 3.67 -9.65 16.39
N VAL A 252 3.78 -8.45 15.82
CA VAL A 252 2.78 -7.81 14.98
C VAL A 252 3.42 -7.50 13.63
N HIS A 253 2.83 -7.94 12.53
CA HIS A 253 3.37 -7.82 11.17
C HIS A 253 4.85 -8.25 11.04
N GLY A 254 5.25 -9.30 11.78
CA GLY A 254 6.62 -9.80 11.77
C GLY A 254 7.61 -9.00 12.63
N LEU A 255 7.15 -7.98 13.37
CA LEU A 255 7.97 -7.21 14.31
C LEU A 255 7.69 -7.65 15.75
N ARG A 256 8.74 -7.83 16.55
CA ARG A 256 8.62 -8.12 17.99
C ARG A 256 8.14 -6.88 18.76
N VAL A 257 7.10 -7.05 19.56
CA VAL A 257 6.43 -5.96 20.31
C VAL A 257 6.57 -6.08 21.83
N CYS A 258 7.38 -7.02 22.34
CA CYS A 258 7.67 -7.15 23.78
C CYS A 258 8.57 -6.03 24.34
N PHE A 259 9.03 -5.11 23.48
CA PHE A 259 9.95 -4.02 23.82
C PHE A 259 9.22 -2.68 23.76
N PRO A 260 9.82 -1.58 24.26
CA PRO A 260 9.25 -0.23 24.11
C PRO A 260 9.10 0.21 22.66
N GLU A 261 9.95 -0.28 21.75
CA GLU A 261 9.92 -0.02 20.32
C GLU A 261 9.88 -1.33 19.52
N PRO A 262 9.25 -1.33 18.31
CA PRO A 262 9.21 -2.51 17.46
C PRO A 262 10.61 -2.95 17.04
N ARG A 263 10.88 -4.25 17.06
CA ARG A 263 12.18 -4.79 16.66
C ARG A 263 12.02 -5.93 15.65
N LEU A 264 12.95 -6.00 14.70
CA LEU A 264 13.05 -7.17 13.84
C LEU A 264 13.50 -8.39 14.66
N PRO A 265 12.96 -9.59 14.36
CA PRO A 265 13.49 -10.83 14.90
C PRO A 265 14.99 -11.00 14.62
N SER A 266 15.72 -11.61 15.53
CA SER A 266 17.19 -11.79 15.42
C SER A 266 17.60 -12.65 14.21
N ASP A 267 16.77 -13.63 13.86
CA ASP A 267 16.97 -14.48 12.68
C ASP A 267 16.80 -13.68 11.37
N GLU A 268 15.82 -12.77 11.31
CA GLU A 268 15.66 -11.88 10.14
C GLU A 268 16.88 -10.96 9.99
N VAL A 269 17.39 -10.39 11.08
CA VAL A 269 18.62 -9.57 11.06
C VAL A 269 19.81 -10.39 10.59
N ARG A 270 19.93 -11.68 11.01
CA ARG A 270 20.97 -12.60 10.52
C ARG A 270 20.85 -12.86 9.03
N ARG A 271 19.62 -13.13 8.53
CA ARG A 271 19.36 -13.32 7.10
C ARG A 271 19.71 -12.08 6.27
N ILE A 272 19.43 -10.88 6.78
CA ILE A 272 19.81 -9.62 6.12
C ILE A 272 21.34 -9.51 6.03
N ARG A 273 22.07 -9.79 7.10
CA ARG A 273 23.54 -9.77 7.08
C ARG A 273 24.13 -10.80 6.11
N ALA A 274 23.58 -12.00 6.11
CA ALA A 274 23.99 -13.04 5.16
C ALA A 274 23.73 -12.64 3.70
N ALA A 275 22.57 -12.00 3.42
CA ALA A 275 22.27 -11.49 2.09
C ALA A 275 23.26 -10.41 1.64
N VAL A 276 23.68 -9.51 2.54
CA VAL A 276 24.72 -8.49 2.22
C VAL A 276 26.05 -9.18 1.90
N LYS A 277 26.50 -10.15 2.73
CA LYS A 277 27.73 -10.90 2.46
C LYS A 277 27.68 -11.63 1.12
N ASN A 278 26.55 -12.25 0.79
CA ASN A 278 26.38 -12.91 -0.52
C ASN A 278 26.51 -11.92 -1.70
N VAL A 279 25.90 -10.74 -1.61
CA VAL A 279 26.03 -9.70 -2.66
C VAL A 279 27.46 -9.21 -2.78
N GLU A 280 28.20 -9.07 -1.66
CA GLU A 280 29.64 -8.72 -1.68
C GLU A 280 30.48 -9.79 -2.39
N MET A 281 30.20 -11.07 -2.13
CA MET A 281 30.90 -12.19 -2.81
C MET A 281 30.63 -12.18 -4.31
N LEU A 282 29.37 -12.07 -4.72
CA LEU A 282 28.97 -11.98 -6.12
C LEU A 282 29.60 -10.75 -6.83
N ALA A 283 29.85 -9.68 -6.09
CA ALA A 283 30.48 -8.47 -6.64
C ALA A 283 31.96 -8.65 -7.00
N GLN A 284 32.61 -9.68 -6.45
CA GLN A 284 34.01 -10.01 -6.74
C GLN A 284 34.17 -10.78 -8.07
N GLU A 285 33.10 -11.40 -8.56
CA GLU A 285 33.12 -12.09 -9.85
C GLU A 285 33.35 -11.09 -10.99
N ASN A 286 34.27 -11.43 -11.89
CA ASN A 286 34.65 -10.53 -12.98
C ASN A 286 33.45 -10.20 -13.88
N GLY A 287 33.17 -8.92 -14.04
CA GLY A 287 32.09 -8.41 -14.88
C GLY A 287 30.67 -8.63 -14.34
N TYR A 288 30.47 -9.39 -13.26
CA TYR A 288 29.12 -9.77 -12.78
C TYR A 288 28.32 -8.55 -12.29
N ARG A 289 28.96 -7.52 -11.71
CA ARG A 289 28.30 -6.24 -11.32
C ARG A 289 27.61 -5.52 -12.46
N MET A 290 27.95 -5.80 -13.71
CA MET A 290 27.33 -5.21 -14.91
C MET A 290 26.12 -6.01 -15.41
N THR A 291 25.81 -7.17 -14.80
CA THR A 291 24.72 -8.05 -15.22
C THR A 291 23.36 -7.60 -14.68
N HIS A 292 22.29 -7.99 -15.37
CA HIS A 292 20.93 -7.77 -14.89
C HIS A 292 20.60 -8.64 -13.64
N ALA A 293 21.16 -9.86 -13.57
CA ALA A 293 21.01 -10.75 -12.44
C ALA A 293 21.55 -10.10 -11.15
N TYR A 294 22.79 -9.57 -11.20
CA TYR A 294 23.37 -8.88 -10.06
C TYR A 294 22.53 -7.67 -9.62
N ARG A 295 22.04 -6.85 -10.55
CA ARG A 295 21.17 -5.70 -10.22
C ARG A 295 19.92 -6.12 -9.46
N ARG A 296 19.29 -7.21 -9.89
CA ARG A 296 18.10 -7.75 -9.23
C ARG A 296 18.41 -8.20 -7.80
N ASP A 297 19.50 -8.94 -7.62
CA ASP A 297 19.89 -9.47 -6.32
C ASP A 297 20.35 -8.35 -5.37
N PHE A 298 21.10 -7.38 -5.89
CA PHE A 298 21.47 -6.17 -5.16
C PHE A 298 20.24 -5.38 -4.69
N ASN A 299 19.28 -5.11 -5.58
CA ASN A 299 18.06 -4.35 -5.25
C ASN A 299 17.20 -5.11 -4.22
N LYS A 300 17.10 -6.43 -4.33
CA LYS A 300 16.43 -7.28 -3.35
C LYS A 300 17.12 -7.22 -1.98
N CYS A 301 18.44 -7.25 -1.96
CA CYS A 301 19.25 -7.10 -0.74
C CYS A 301 19.07 -5.71 -0.11
N MET A 302 19.19 -4.65 -0.90
CA MET A 302 18.98 -3.27 -0.43
C MET A 302 17.57 -3.07 0.16
N GLY A 303 16.53 -3.63 -0.49
CA GLY A 303 15.16 -3.62 0.05
C GLY A 303 15.06 -4.30 1.42
N ARG A 304 15.80 -5.40 1.64
CA ARG A 304 15.88 -6.06 2.96
C ARG A 304 16.64 -5.22 3.98
N VAL A 305 17.75 -4.58 3.59
CA VAL A 305 18.51 -3.68 4.48
C VAL A 305 17.68 -2.47 4.90
N ASN A 306 16.85 -1.93 4.02
CA ASN A 306 15.95 -0.82 4.33
C ASN A 306 14.89 -1.16 5.39
N LYS A 307 14.56 -2.44 5.61
CA LYS A 307 13.71 -2.84 6.75
C LYS A 307 14.34 -2.47 8.11
N LEU A 308 15.68 -2.51 8.20
CA LEU A 308 16.41 -2.12 9.41
C LEU A 308 16.26 -0.61 9.71
N SER A 309 16.22 0.22 8.67
CA SER A 309 15.96 1.66 8.82
C SER A 309 14.58 1.92 9.43
N ARG A 310 13.58 1.17 9.00
CA ARG A 310 12.17 1.32 9.45
C ARG A 310 12.01 1.14 10.97
N VAL A 311 12.87 0.35 11.59
CA VAL A 311 12.89 0.10 13.05
C VAL A 311 14.12 0.73 13.72
N SER A 312 14.74 1.72 13.11
CA SER A 312 15.91 2.45 13.63
C SER A 312 17.04 1.54 14.13
N HIS A 313 17.26 0.39 13.43
CA HIS A 313 18.23 -0.60 13.88
C HIS A 313 19.67 -0.13 13.63
N LYS A 314 20.51 -0.21 14.65
CA LYS A 314 21.92 0.30 14.67
C LYS A 314 22.82 -0.21 13.54
N GLN A 315 22.52 -1.38 12.96
CA GLN A 315 23.32 -1.95 11.87
C GLN A 315 22.97 -1.40 10.49
N HIS A 316 21.86 -0.66 10.31
CA HIS A 316 21.43 -0.13 9.02
C HIS A 316 22.54 0.62 8.31
N GLY A 317 23.10 1.68 8.93
CA GLY A 317 24.12 2.53 8.33
C GLY A 317 25.39 1.76 7.92
N ASN A 318 25.80 0.76 8.72
CA ASN A 318 26.96 -0.07 8.39
C ASN A 318 26.69 -0.95 7.15
N LEU A 319 25.54 -1.62 7.09
CA LEU A 319 25.19 -2.48 5.96
C LEU A 319 24.98 -1.69 4.67
N VAL A 320 24.40 -0.48 4.76
CA VAL A 320 24.29 0.43 3.61
C VAL A 320 25.69 0.82 3.11
N ARG A 321 26.62 1.22 3.99
CA ARG A 321 28.00 1.55 3.59
C ARG A 321 28.72 0.40 2.89
N ARG A 322 28.48 -0.83 3.31
CA ARG A 322 29.02 -2.03 2.66
C ARG A 322 28.44 -2.20 1.25
N LEU A 323 27.11 -2.10 1.09
CA LEU A 323 26.46 -2.19 -0.21
C LEU A 323 26.85 -1.06 -1.17
N VAL A 324 27.09 0.13 -0.67
CA VAL A 324 27.58 1.27 -1.50
C VAL A 324 28.88 0.92 -2.23
N LYS A 325 29.79 0.19 -1.60
CA LYS A 325 31.07 -0.23 -2.21
C LYS A 325 30.88 -1.21 -3.38
N VAL A 326 29.79 -1.94 -3.41
CA VAL A 326 29.48 -2.97 -4.40
C VAL A 326 28.26 -2.65 -5.25
N TYR A 327 27.98 -1.38 -5.51
CA TYR A 327 26.87 -0.99 -6.38
C TYR A 327 26.92 -1.69 -7.74
N PRO A 328 25.76 -2.02 -8.34
CA PRO A 328 25.70 -2.44 -9.74
C PRO A 328 26.33 -1.38 -10.66
N LEU A 329 27.07 -1.83 -11.64
CA LEU A 329 27.71 -0.99 -12.62
C LEU A 329 26.99 -1.07 -13.97
N PRO A 330 27.00 -0.02 -14.79
CA PRO A 330 26.44 -0.05 -16.12
C PRO A 330 27.39 -0.76 -17.09
N SER A 331 26.83 -1.50 -18.02
CA SER A 331 27.55 -2.04 -19.17
C SER A 331 27.57 -1.05 -20.34
N LYS A 332 28.44 -1.28 -21.35
CA LYS A 332 28.42 -0.49 -22.61
C LYS A 332 27.04 -0.53 -23.30
N LYS A 333 26.34 -1.66 -23.25
CA LYS A 333 24.96 -1.81 -23.78
C LYS A 333 23.93 -0.91 -23.07
N ASP A 334 24.18 -0.54 -21.81
CA ASP A 334 23.26 0.34 -21.07
C ASP A 334 23.29 1.77 -21.58
N ILE A 335 24.43 2.26 -22.13
CA ILE A 335 24.53 3.58 -22.77
C ILE A 335 23.64 3.61 -24.02
N SER A 336 23.81 2.62 -24.92
CA SER A 336 23.04 2.55 -26.16
C SER A 336 21.53 2.45 -25.86
N ARG A 337 21.13 1.61 -24.88
CA ARG A 337 19.73 1.50 -24.44
C ARG A 337 19.19 2.79 -23.85
N ALA A 338 19.99 3.50 -23.05
CA ALA A 338 19.56 4.78 -22.48
C ALA A 338 19.35 5.83 -23.58
N ARG A 339 20.28 5.95 -24.54
CA ARG A 339 20.14 6.85 -25.69
C ARG A 339 18.90 6.53 -26.52
N SER A 340 18.68 5.26 -26.86
CA SER A 340 17.49 4.84 -27.61
C SER A 340 16.18 5.12 -26.87
N MET A 341 16.17 4.98 -25.53
CA MET A 341 14.98 5.29 -24.73
C MET A 341 14.68 6.80 -24.72
N VAL A 342 15.70 7.63 -24.54
CA VAL A 342 15.53 9.10 -24.56
C VAL A 342 15.09 9.56 -25.94
N ALA A 343 15.73 9.10 -27.02
CA ALA A 343 15.36 9.44 -28.39
C ALA A 343 13.90 9.01 -28.73
N ARG A 344 13.43 7.87 -28.19
CA ARG A 344 12.04 7.47 -28.34
C ARG A 344 11.08 8.37 -27.57
N LEU A 345 11.43 8.80 -26.36
CA LEU A 345 10.63 9.73 -25.58
C LEU A 345 10.52 11.08 -26.27
N GLU A 346 11.60 11.58 -26.89
CA GLU A 346 11.61 12.82 -27.66
C GLU A 346 10.63 12.76 -28.84
N ARG A 347 10.65 11.66 -29.61
CA ARG A 347 9.71 11.45 -30.72
C ARG A 347 8.26 11.38 -30.27
N ASP A 348 8.01 10.68 -29.16
CA ASP A 348 6.66 10.46 -28.64
C ASP A 348 6.12 11.67 -27.82
N TYR A 349 6.96 12.71 -27.57
CA TYR A 349 6.63 13.79 -26.63
C TYR A 349 5.38 14.59 -27.00
N LEU A 350 5.32 15.12 -28.20
CA LEU A 350 4.20 15.99 -28.63
C LEU A 350 2.85 15.30 -28.61
N GLU A 351 2.81 14.01 -28.99
CA GLU A 351 1.57 13.25 -29.14
C GLU A 351 1.15 12.50 -27.85
N LYS A 352 2.13 12.15 -26.96
CA LYS A 352 1.88 11.18 -25.88
C LYS A 352 2.28 11.66 -24.49
N ARG A 353 2.73 12.92 -24.33
CA ARG A 353 3.21 13.46 -23.04
C ARG A 353 2.21 13.37 -21.91
N ASP A 354 0.91 13.35 -22.22
CA ASP A 354 -0.22 13.27 -21.32
C ASP A 354 -0.67 11.84 -21.01
N THR A 355 -0.01 10.82 -21.60
CA THR A 355 -0.36 9.42 -21.42
C THR A 355 0.41 8.75 -20.27
N TYR A 356 -0.27 7.81 -19.58
CA TYR A 356 0.37 6.95 -18.57
C TYR A 356 1.61 6.22 -19.10
N TRP A 357 1.57 5.71 -20.34
CA TRP A 357 2.68 4.93 -20.91
C TRP A 357 3.91 5.78 -21.16
N TYR A 358 3.72 7.04 -21.58
CA TYR A 358 4.80 7.99 -21.74
C TYR A 358 5.42 8.33 -20.37
N SER A 359 4.60 8.72 -19.40
CA SER A 359 5.03 9.00 -18.03
C SER A 359 5.82 7.85 -17.42
N ARG A 360 5.32 6.62 -17.54
CA ARG A 360 6.01 5.41 -17.05
C ARG A 360 7.37 5.21 -17.71
N ARG A 361 7.48 5.37 -19.03
CA ARG A 361 8.75 5.25 -19.76
C ARG A 361 9.74 6.33 -19.34
N PHE A 362 9.27 7.52 -19.14
CA PHE A 362 10.08 8.67 -18.69
C PHE A 362 10.74 8.37 -17.34
N TYR A 363 9.99 7.93 -16.35
CA TYR A 363 10.54 7.59 -15.03
C TYR A 363 11.47 6.37 -15.07
N ILE A 364 11.20 5.38 -15.90
CA ILE A 364 12.12 4.25 -16.13
C ILE A 364 13.43 4.73 -16.75
N ALA A 365 13.40 5.67 -17.70
CA ALA A 365 14.61 6.26 -18.27
C ALA A 365 15.40 7.00 -17.18
N HIS A 366 14.75 7.81 -16.37
CA HIS A 366 15.35 8.52 -15.23
C HIS A 366 16.07 7.58 -14.25
N GLU A 367 15.43 6.46 -13.87
CA GLU A 367 16.01 5.44 -12.99
C GLU A 367 17.25 4.79 -13.61
N ARG A 368 17.21 4.46 -14.90
CA ARG A 368 18.38 3.91 -15.62
C ARG A 368 19.57 4.88 -15.67
N LEU A 369 19.32 6.18 -15.78
CA LEU A 369 20.38 7.20 -15.75
C LEU A 369 21.06 7.28 -14.38
N ASN A 370 20.39 6.90 -13.27
CA ASN A 370 21.03 6.80 -11.95
C ASN A 370 22.11 5.71 -11.92
N ILE A 371 21.90 4.61 -12.64
CA ILE A 371 22.90 3.55 -12.77
C ILE A 371 24.00 3.99 -13.72
N LEU A 372 23.64 4.58 -14.86
CA LEU A 372 24.59 5.04 -15.88
C LEU A 372 25.60 6.06 -15.33
N LYS A 373 25.16 6.97 -14.47
CA LYS A 373 25.98 8.00 -13.82
C LYS A 373 27.19 7.41 -13.07
N ARG A 374 27.13 6.16 -12.62
CA ARG A 374 28.18 5.54 -11.81
C ARG A 374 29.48 5.32 -12.58
N SER A 375 29.41 5.09 -13.89
CA SER A 375 30.61 4.87 -14.75
C SER A 375 30.67 5.83 -15.93
N TYR A 376 29.54 6.39 -16.38
CA TYR A 376 29.43 7.24 -17.58
C TYR A 376 28.72 8.55 -17.22
N LYS A 377 29.41 9.35 -16.38
CA LYS A 377 28.84 10.58 -15.77
C LYS A 377 28.44 11.61 -16.84
N ALA A 378 29.29 11.88 -17.83
CA ALA A 378 29.02 12.86 -18.90
C ALA A 378 27.76 12.47 -19.71
N SER A 379 27.68 11.22 -20.20
CA SER A 379 26.51 10.75 -20.93
C SER A 379 25.23 10.76 -20.09
N ALA A 380 25.34 10.50 -18.80
CA ALA A 380 24.16 10.54 -17.90
C ALA A 380 23.66 11.97 -17.66
N ILE A 381 24.55 12.96 -17.63
CA ILE A 381 24.21 14.39 -17.50
C ILE A 381 23.54 14.86 -18.79
N GLU A 382 24.18 14.65 -19.95
CA GLU A 382 23.61 14.97 -21.26
C GLU A 382 22.19 14.45 -21.43
N LEU A 383 21.98 13.14 -21.20
CA LEU A 383 20.67 12.53 -21.35
C LEU A 383 19.63 13.04 -20.31
N ARG A 384 20.07 13.48 -19.14
CA ARG A 384 19.15 14.11 -18.17
C ARG A 384 18.71 15.49 -18.61
N GLU A 385 19.57 16.29 -19.18
CA GLU A 385 19.21 17.60 -19.73
C GLU A 385 18.16 17.44 -20.83
N ARG A 386 18.36 16.48 -21.74
CA ARG A 386 17.36 16.14 -22.75
C ARG A 386 16.03 15.75 -22.14
N LEU A 387 16.02 14.89 -21.09
CA LEU A 387 14.78 14.52 -20.39
C LEU A 387 14.10 15.70 -19.69
N ARG A 388 14.83 16.74 -19.26
CA ARG A 388 14.22 17.91 -18.60
C ARG A 388 13.23 18.66 -19.49
N ILE A 389 13.49 18.66 -20.80
CA ILE A 389 12.70 19.37 -21.81
C ILE A 389 11.39 18.65 -22.11
N ILE A 390 11.41 17.31 -22.02
CA ILE A 390 10.31 16.42 -22.42
C ILE A 390 9.56 15.79 -21.24
N ARG A 391 9.31 16.58 -20.19
CA ARG A 391 8.59 16.08 -19.00
C ARG A 391 7.16 15.68 -19.33
N PRO A 392 6.66 14.55 -18.78
CA PRO A 392 5.27 14.18 -18.92
C PRO A 392 4.36 15.20 -18.23
N THR A 393 3.21 15.43 -18.82
CA THR A 393 2.10 16.22 -18.24
C THR A 393 1.04 15.33 -17.58
N TYR A 394 1.14 14.02 -17.74
CA TYR A 394 0.27 13.04 -17.10
C TYR A 394 0.46 13.07 -15.58
N VAL A 395 -0.61 13.42 -14.85
CA VAL A 395 -0.67 13.50 -13.37
C VAL A 395 -1.44 12.32 -12.80
#